data_cf08e61bf666f21093660aab47c31374
#
_entry.id   cf08e61bf666f21093660aab47c31374
#
_cell.length_a   1.000
_cell.length_b   1.000
_cell.length_c   1.000
_cell.angle_alpha   90.00
_cell.angle_beta   90.00
_cell.angle_gamma   90.00
#
_symmetry.space_group_name_H-M   'P 1'
#
loop_
_entity.id
_entity.type
_entity.pdbx_description
1 polymer ?
#
loop_
_entity_poly.entity_id
_entity_poly.type
_entity_poly.pdbx_seq_one_letter_code
_entity_poly.pdbx_strand_id
1 'polypeptide(L)'
;MPGSVILLVTSPRLPAGVLTAEAWDVVRAHPVYTGSDSPQVDALRAAGATVTVVDPAVEVLLDALAEHGTIVWLAAPDGDEELARSLGLRLAREPGLAALELLYGSWDPPGARVLDAVTVMDRLMHPETGDAWKRAQTHESLAPFLLEEAYELYDAIRDADPEAVREELGDVLLQVVLHARLAEEAADTSDRFTLDDVAGDLVAKLIRRNPHVFADTQVGGIDDIIANWEQIKQAEKSRGSAVDGVALSQPALALTAKLLHRVARAGLTVDFTPADPLGAALFALVVEADRTGRDAEAALRAAALAYMDAVRRDE
;
A
#
# COMPACT_ATOMS: atom_id res chain seq x y z
N MET A 1 0.84 42.76 23.34
CA MET A 1 1.60 41.52 23.11
C MET A 1 1.99 41.50 21.63
N PRO A 2 3.16 40.97 21.26
CA PRO A 2 3.44 40.82 19.82
C PRO A 2 2.35 39.98 19.17
N GLY A 3 2.04 40.27 17.91
CA GLY A 3 1.07 39.49 17.15
C GLY A 3 1.55 38.05 16.95
N SER A 4 0.68 37.16 16.48
CA SER A 4 1.01 35.76 16.23
C SER A 4 0.68 35.33 14.80
N VAL A 5 1.60 34.64 14.14
CA VAL A 5 1.35 33.92 12.87
C VAL A 5 1.22 32.45 13.18
N ILE A 6 0.04 31.89 12.95
CA ILE A 6 -0.26 30.48 13.16
C ILE A 6 -0.17 29.77 11.81
N LEU A 7 0.84 28.91 11.66
CA LEU A 7 0.96 28.04 10.47
C LEU A 7 0.05 26.83 10.67
N LEU A 8 -1.07 26.79 9.93
CA LEU A 8 -2.04 25.70 9.95
C LEU A 8 -1.66 24.68 8.88
N VAL A 9 -1.23 23.51 9.33
CA VAL A 9 -0.90 22.37 8.47
C VAL A 9 -2.05 21.37 8.46
N THR A 10 -2.46 20.94 7.26
CA THR A 10 -3.55 19.97 7.10
C THR A 10 -3.10 18.81 6.21
N SER A 11 -3.70 17.63 6.40
CA SER A 11 -3.48 16.50 5.52
C SER A 11 -4.22 16.70 4.19
N PRO A 12 -3.55 16.57 3.04
CA PRO A 12 -4.20 16.59 1.73
C PRO A 12 -4.99 15.30 1.41
N ARG A 13 -4.88 14.27 2.24
CA ARG A 13 -5.47 12.95 2.06
C ARG A 13 -6.77 12.76 2.82
N LEU A 14 -7.08 13.64 3.74
CA LEU A 14 -8.35 13.66 4.44
C LEU A 14 -9.36 14.52 3.68
N PRO A 15 -10.67 14.21 3.79
CA PRO A 15 -11.69 15.09 3.21
C PRO A 15 -11.55 16.52 3.69
N ALA A 16 -11.78 17.48 2.79
CA ALA A 16 -11.72 18.89 3.12
C ALA A 16 -12.66 19.22 4.29
N GLY A 17 -12.18 20.04 5.22
CA GLY A 17 -12.92 20.39 6.44
C GLY A 17 -12.76 19.41 7.61
N VAL A 18 -12.07 18.29 7.43
CA VAL A 18 -11.72 17.40 8.57
C VAL A 18 -10.53 17.99 9.30
N LEU A 19 -10.82 18.70 10.38
CA LEU A 19 -9.85 19.38 11.23
C LEU A 19 -10.10 19.08 12.72
N THR A 20 -9.06 19.26 13.53
CA THR A 20 -9.21 19.22 14.99
C THR A 20 -10.12 20.34 15.48
N ALA A 21 -10.72 20.16 16.67
CA ALA A 21 -11.54 21.20 17.29
C ALA A 21 -10.74 22.49 17.49
N GLU A 22 -9.49 22.39 17.93
CA GLU A 22 -8.59 23.52 18.13
C GLU A 22 -8.36 24.28 16.82
N ALA A 23 -8.10 23.60 15.72
CA ALA A 23 -7.93 24.24 14.41
C ALA A 23 -9.20 24.96 13.96
N TRP A 24 -10.38 24.37 14.19
CA TRP A 24 -11.65 25.03 13.92
C TRP A 24 -11.87 26.28 14.75
N ASP A 25 -11.52 26.25 16.04
CA ASP A 25 -11.63 27.42 16.91
C ASP A 25 -10.71 28.54 16.45
N VAL A 26 -9.49 28.23 16.05
CA VAL A 26 -8.50 29.18 15.54
C VAL A 26 -8.95 29.81 14.21
N VAL A 27 -9.40 29.02 13.24
CA VAL A 27 -9.81 29.57 11.93
C VAL A 27 -11.11 30.38 11.99
N ARG A 28 -11.93 30.18 13.03
CA ARG A 28 -13.12 31.01 13.28
C ARG A 28 -12.79 32.33 13.99
N ALA A 29 -11.74 32.29 14.80
CA ALA A 29 -11.35 33.46 15.60
C ALA A 29 -10.47 34.46 14.83
N HIS A 30 -9.75 33.99 13.80
CA HIS A 30 -8.73 34.81 13.13
C HIS A 30 -8.87 34.74 11.62
N PRO A 31 -8.47 35.80 10.86
CA PRO A 31 -8.44 35.75 9.40
C PRO A 31 -7.41 34.73 8.92
N VAL A 32 -7.81 33.97 7.88
CA VAL A 32 -6.99 32.92 7.27
C VAL A 32 -6.43 33.43 5.96
N TYR A 33 -5.16 33.23 5.70
CA TYR A 33 -4.46 33.53 4.47
C TYR A 33 -3.89 32.24 3.87
N THR A 34 -3.81 32.16 2.55
CA THR A 34 -3.25 31.02 1.83
C THR A 34 -2.71 31.45 0.47
N GLY A 35 -1.80 30.67 -0.12
CA GLY A 35 -1.20 30.95 -1.41
C GLY A 35 -2.07 30.58 -2.62
N SER A 36 -3.08 29.72 -2.45
CA SER A 36 -3.93 29.25 -3.55
C SER A 36 -5.29 28.78 -3.06
N ASP A 37 -6.27 28.78 -3.97
CA ASP A 37 -7.54 28.11 -3.71
C ASP A 37 -7.38 26.60 -3.68
N SER A 38 -8.16 25.95 -2.83
CA SER A 38 -8.15 24.49 -2.66
C SER A 38 -9.51 24.03 -2.10
N PRO A 39 -9.83 22.73 -2.18
CA PRO A 39 -11.03 22.19 -1.52
C PRO A 39 -11.08 22.49 -0.02
N GLN A 40 -9.93 22.56 0.64
CA GLN A 40 -9.83 22.95 2.04
C GLN A 40 -10.25 24.41 2.26
N VAL A 41 -9.83 25.32 1.39
CA VAL A 41 -10.26 26.73 1.40
C VAL A 41 -11.76 26.85 1.24
N ASP A 42 -12.35 26.11 0.31
CA ASP A 42 -13.79 26.08 0.09
C ASP A 42 -14.56 25.59 1.32
N ALA A 43 -14.05 24.52 1.97
CA ALA A 43 -14.64 24.00 3.20
C ALA A 43 -14.58 25.03 4.35
N LEU A 44 -13.46 25.74 4.52
CA LEU A 44 -13.33 26.79 5.53
C LEU A 44 -14.30 27.95 5.26
N ARG A 45 -14.38 28.42 4.02
CA ARG A 45 -15.33 29.48 3.61
C ARG A 45 -16.79 29.05 3.83
N ALA A 46 -17.14 27.81 3.46
CA ALA A 46 -18.48 27.27 3.66
C ALA A 46 -18.84 27.19 5.16
N ALA A 47 -17.88 26.99 6.03
CA ALA A 47 -18.05 27.00 7.49
C ALA A 47 -18.00 28.40 8.11
N GLY A 48 -17.91 29.46 7.30
CA GLY A 48 -17.94 30.85 7.76
C GLY A 48 -16.60 31.48 8.13
N ALA A 49 -15.48 30.81 7.86
CA ALA A 49 -14.16 31.39 8.07
C ALA A 49 -13.86 32.45 6.98
N THR A 50 -13.15 33.53 7.38
CA THR A 50 -12.67 34.54 6.42
C THR A 50 -11.35 34.07 5.84
N VAL A 51 -11.35 33.67 4.55
CA VAL A 51 -10.15 33.18 3.87
C VAL A 51 -9.80 34.06 2.69
N THR A 52 -8.57 34.58 2.68
CA THR A 52 -8.02 35.44 1.64
C THR A 52 -6.86 34.73 0.94
N VAL A 53 -6.91 34.63 -0.40
CA VAL A 53 -5.80 34.12 -1.19
C VAL A 53 -4.86 35.27 -1.50
N VAL A 54 -3.57 35.11 -1.22
CA VAL A 54 -2.53 36.13 -1.37
C VAL A 54 -1.25 35.51 -1.95
N ASP A 55 -0.35 36.36 -2.44
CA ASP A 55 1.00 35.90 -2.78
C ASP A 55 1.72 35.41 -1.49
N PRO A 56 2.35 34.23 -1.48
CA PRO A 56 3.03 33.68 -0.33
C PRO A 56 4.36 34.42 -0.03
N ALA A 57 4.26 35.67 0.40
CA ALA A 57 5.38 36.52 0.73
C ALA A 57 5.35 36.95 2.21
N VAL A 58 6.53 36.98 2.84
CA VAL A 58 6.67 37.35 4.27
C VAL A 58 6.09 38.74 4.55
N GLU A 59 6.31 39.72 3.67
CA GLU A 59 5.84 41.10 3.87
C GLU A 59 4.30 41.16 3.86
N VAL A 60 3.65 40.38 3.02
CA VAL A 60 2.17 40.29 3.00
C VAL A 60 1.61 39.78 4.31
N LEU A 61 2.27 38.77 4.91
CA LEU A 61 1.87 38.24 6.23
C LEU A 61 2.13 39.25 7.34
N LEU A 62 3.23 39.98 7.29
CA LEU A 62 3.56 40.99 8.28
C LEU A 62 2.59 42.19 8.22
N ASP A 63 2.17 42.60 7.01
CA ASP A 63 1.17 43.65 6.84
C ASP A 63 -0.19 43.21 7.41
N ALA A 64 -0.63 41.98 7.08
CA ALA A 64 -1.85 41.39 7.63
C ALA A 64 -1.79 41.26 9.18
N LEU A 65 -0.63 40.88 9.69
CA LEU A 65 -0.40 40.78 11.15
C LEU A 65 -0.51 42.16 11.84
N ALA A 66 0.01 43.19 11.20
CA ALA A 66 -0.08 44.56 11.73
C ALA A 66 -1.54 45.04 11.80
N GLU A 67 -2.38 44.60 10.88
CA GLU A 67 -3.81 44.95 10.84
C GLU A 67 -4.64 44.16 11.87
N HIS A 68 -4.38 42.82 11.97
CA HIS A 68 -5.26 41.92 12.71
C HIS A 68 -4.69 41.39 14.05
N GLY A 69 -3.42 41.59 14.32
CA GLY A 69 -2.74 41.14 15.53
C GLY A 69 -2.42 39.62 15.57
N THR A 70 -3.36 38.79 15.12
CA THR A 70 -3.15 37.34 14.93
C THR A 70 -3.74 36.91 13.63
N ILE A 71 -2.99 36.13 12.83
CA ILE A 71 -3.41 35.59 11.55
C ILE A 71 -3.09 34.10 11.47
N VAL A 72 -3.83 33.41 10.60
CA VAL A 72 -3.60 32.00 10.26
C VAL A 72 -3.08 31.92 8.84
N TRP A 73 -1.99 31.20 8.63
CA TRP A 73 -1.56 30.80 7.29
C TRP A 73 -1.95 29.34 7.08
N LEU A 74 -2.89 29.07 6.19
CA LEU A 74 -3.22 27.74 5.73
C LEU A 74 -2.17 27.29 4.70
N ALA A 75 -1.34 26.33 5.09
CA ALA A 75 -0.30 25.79 4.21
C ALA A 75 -0.90 25.06 3.00
N ALA A 76 -0.21 25.17 1.86
CA ALA A 76 -0.54 24.39 0.67
C ALA A 76 -0.44 22.87 0.93
N PRO A 77 -1.11 22.03 0.13
CA PRO A 77 -1.10 20.57 0.31
C PRO A 77 0.29 19.93 0.27
N ASP A 78 1.22 20.52 -0.48
CA ASP A 78 2.63 20.12 -0.62
C ASP A 78 3.56 20.89 0.34
N GLY A 79 2.97 21.76 1.18
CA GLY A 79 3.68 22.60 2.14
C GLY A 79 4.14 23.94 1.54
N ASP A 80 4.51 24.86 2.44
CA ASP A 80 5.07 26.19 2.11
C ASP A 80 6.42 26.36 2.81
N GLU A 81 7.34 25.42 2.59
CA GLU A 81 8.62 25.35 3.30
C GLU A 81 9.46 26.63 3.12
N GLU A 82 9.45 27.21 1.91
CA GLU A 82 10.19 28.43 1.60
C GLU A 82 9.65 29.63 2.37
N LEU A 83 8.31 29.79 2.41
CA LEU A 83 7.66 30.83 3.19
C LEU A 83 7.92 30.65 4.69
N ALA A 84 7.73 29.43 5.19
CA ALA A 84 7.95 29.13 6.62
C ALA A 84 9.40 29.39 7.03
N ARG A 85 10.36 28.98 6.20
CA ARG A 85 11.79 29.26 6.42
C ARG A 85 12.11 30.75 6.39
N SER A 86 11.60 31.48 5.39
CA SER A 86 11.84 32.89 5.21
C SER A 86 11.21 33.72 6.34
N LEU A 87 9.99 33.36 6.76
CA LEU A 87 9.33 33.96 7.91
C LEU A 87 10.10 33.68 9.21
N GLY A 88 10.52 32.44 9.45
CA GLY A 88 11.32 32.06 10.61
C GLY A 88 12.65 32.82 10.70
N LEU A 89 13.35 32.98 9.57
CA LEU A 89 14.60 33.77 9.50
C LEU A 89 14.36 35.26 9.77
N ARG A 90 13.22 35.80 9.28
CA ARG A 90 12.85 37.21 9.54
C ARG A 90 12.56 37.44 11.00
N LEU A 91 11.77 36.58 11.64
CA LEU A 91 11.44 36.68 13.06
C LEU A 91 12.64 36.45 13.97
N ALA A 92 13.61 35.61 13.60
CA ALA A 92 14.84 35.41 14.33
C ALA A 92 15.75 36.66 14.31
N ARG A 93 15.69 37.45 13.23
CA ARG A 93 16.46 38.71 13.12
C ARG A 93 15.82 39.87 13.90
N GLU A 94 14.51 39.84 14.06
CA GLU A 94 13.71 40.87 14.72
C GLU A 94 12.86 40.23 15.85
N PRO A 95 13.49 39.85 16.98
CA PRO A 95 12.80 39.29 18.14
C PRO A 95 11.76 40.27 18.68
N GLY A 96 10.52 39.83 18.75
CA GLY A 96 9.38 40.65 19.21
C GLY A 96 8.51 41.21 18.09
N LEU A 97 8.84 40.99 16.82
CA LEU A 97 7.98 41.35 15.70
C LEU A 97 6.69 40.54 15.70
N ALA A 98 6.79 39.23 15.87
CA ALA A 98 5.67 38.29 16.03
C ALA A 98 6.10 37.00 16.71
N ALA A 99 5.13 36.27 17.26
CA ALA A 99 5.26 34.86 17.56
C ALA A 99 4.92 34.00 16.29
N LEU A 100 5.63 32.89 16.15
CA LEU A 100 5.33 31.88 15.11
C LEU A 100 4.89 30.61 15.82
N GLU A 101 3.69 30.16 15.49
CA GLU A 101 3.08 28.98 16.08
C GLU A 101 2.80 27.96 14.96
N LEU A 102 2.99 26.68 15.24
CA LEU A 102 2.65 25.59 14.32
C LEU A 102 1.44 24.84 14.87
N LEU A 103 0.37 24.80 14.08
CA LEU A 103 -0.86 24.11 14.43
C LEU A 103 -1.14 23.01 13.38
N TYR A 104 -1.19 21.76 13.84
CA TYR A 104 -1.64 20.65 13.02
C TYR A 104 -3.16 20.54 13.09
N GLY A 105 -3.84 21.01 12.04
CA GLY A 105 -5.29 20.88 11.91
C GLY A 105 -5.73 19.46 11.59
N SER A 106 -4.90 18.76 10.84
CA SER A 106 -5.05 17.31 10.58
C SER A 106 -3.70 16.72 10.17
N TRP A 107 -3.57 15.40 10.23
CA TRP A 107 -2.34 14.68 9.88
C TRP A 107 -2.64 13.32 9.28
N ASP A 108 -1.68 12.79 8.54
CA ASP A 108 -1.78 11.48 7.93
C ASP A 108 -1.56 10.36 8.96
N PRO A 109 -2.46 9.37 9.05
CA PRO A 109 -2.16 8.14 9.76
C PRO A 109 -1.10 7.31 9.00
N PRO A 110 -0.40 6.37 9.67
CA PRO A 110 0.47 5.43 9.00
C PRO A 110 -0.27 4.69 7.87
N GLY A 111 0.36 4.60 6.69
CA GLY A 111 -0.24 3.97 5.51
C GLY A 111 -1.07 4.92 4.62
N ALA A 112 -1.28 6.17 5.00
CA ALA A 112 -2.08 7.13 4.21
C ALA A 112 -1.54 7.37 2.78
N ARG A 113 -0.26 7.09 2.52
CA ARG A 113 0.31 7.17 1.16
C ARG A 113 -0.35 6.21 0.16
N VAL A 114 -1.00 5.14 0.63
CA VAL A 114 -1.79 4.26 -0.24
C VAL A 114 -2.96 5.03 -0.87
N LEU A 115 -3.53 6.02 -0.20
CA LEU A 115 -4.57 6.89 -0.76
C LEU A 115 -4.06 7.74 -1.94
N ASP A 116 -2.78 8.13 -1.93
CA ASP A 116 -2.18 8.80 -3.09
C ASP A 116 -2.13 7.85 -4.30
N ALA A 117 -1.75 6.57 -4.08
CA ALA A 117 -1.73 5.57 -5.14
C ALA A 117 -3.13 5.35 -5.75
N VAL A 118 -4.17 5.31 -4.93
CA VAL A 118 -5.57 5.24 -5.39
C VAL A 118 -5.92 6.47 -6.22
N THR A 119 -5.66 7.68 -5.70
CA THR A 119 -5.96 8.95 -6.40
C THR A 119 -5.21 9.06 -7.72
N VAL A 120 -3.94 8.66 -7.75
CA VAL A 120 -3.13 8.64 -8.98
C VAL A 120 -3.70 7.62 -9.98
N MET A 121 -4.12 6.44 -9.52
CA MET A 121 -4.74 5.43 -10.37
C MET A 121 -6.06 5.93 -10.96
N ASP A 122 -6.92 6.57 -10.19
CA ASP A 122 -8.16 7.19 -10.69
C ASP A 122 -7.88 8.20 -11.81
N ARG A 123 -6.84 9.02 -11.64
CA ARG A 123 -6.43 9.99 -12.68
C ARG A 123 -5.90 9.29 -13.93
N LEU A 124 -5.13 8.22 -13.77
CA LEU A 124 -4.61 7.42 -14.90
C LEU A 124 -5.73 6.68 -15.63
N MET A 125 -6.79 6.28 -14.94
CA MET A 125 -7.96 5.61 -15.52
C MET A 125 -9.05 6.56 -15.98
N HIS A 126 -8.87 7.89 -15.85
CA HIS A 126 -9.90 8.87 -16.23
C HIS A 126 -10.28 8.75 -17.72
N PRO A 127 -11.58 8.70 -18.08
CA PRO A 127 -12.04 8.42 -19.46
C PRO A 127 -11.48 9.34 -20.54
N GLU A 128 -11.31 10.63 -20.24
CA GLU A 128 -10.91 11.63 -21.23
C GLU A 128 -9.42 11.98 -21.16
N THR A 129 -8.85 12.05 -19.96
CA THR A 129 -7.51 12.59 -19.71
C THR A 129 -6.52 11.55 -19.20
N GLY A 130 -6.97 10.32 -18.96
CA GLY A 130 -6.15 9.25 -18.41
C GLY A 130 -5.25 8.57 -19.44
N ASP A 131 -4.49 7.59 -18.96
CA ASP A 131 -3.57 6.80 -19.75
C ASP A 131 -4.31 5.78 -20.64
N ALA A 132 -4.19 5.92 -21.94
CA ALA A 132 -4.91 5.08 -22.92
C ALA A 132 -4.49 3.60 -22.83
N TRP A 133 -3.23 3.30 -22.49
CA TRP A 133 -2.75 1.95 -22.36
C TRP A 133 -3.36 1.24 -21.15
N LYS A 134 -3.35 1.89 -19.98
CA LYS A 134 -3.93 1.34 -18.75
C LYS A 134 -5.44 1.11 -18.90
N ARG A 135 -6.14 2.01 -19.54
CA ARG A 135 -7.58 1.91 -19.81
C ARG A 135 -7.96 0.81 -20.78
N ALA A 136 -7.03 0.35 -21.61
CA ALA A 136 -7.23 -0.77 -22.52
C ALA A 136 -6.96 -2.14 -21.89
N GLN A 137 -6.48 -2.17 -20.63
CA GLN A 137 -6.14 -3.43 -19.97
C GLN A 137 -7.37 -4.15 -19.43
N THR A 138 -7.21 -5.47 -19.26
CA THR A 138 -8.14 -6.36 -18.56
C THR A 138 -7.38 -7.16 -17.49
N HIS A 139 -8.10 -7.84 -16.61
CA HIS A 139 -7.46 -8.74 -15.63
C HIS A 139 -6.55 -9.79 -16.33
N GLU A 140 -6.99 -10.32 -17.47
CA GLU A 140 -6.25 -11.31 -18.24
C GLU A 140 -4.99 -10.71 -18.88
N SER A 141 -5.07 -9.50 -19.45
CA SER A 141 -3.92 -8.86 -20.09
C SER A 141 -2.85 -8.44 -19.07
N LEU A 142 -3.23 -8.17 -17.83
CA LEU A 142 -2.32 -7.80 -16.74
C LEU A 142 -1.74 -9.00 -15.99
N ALA A 143 -2.33 -10.19 -16.09
CA ALA A 143 -1.86 -11.37 -15.37
C ALA A 143 -0.38 -11.72 -15.61
N PRO A 144 0.19 -11.59 -16.83
CA PRO A 144 1.63 -11.77 -17.03
C PRO A 144 2.49 -10.78 -16.26
N PHE A 145 2.12 -9.51 -16.22
CA PHE A 145 2.87 -8.47 -15.47
C PHE A 145 2.83 -8.74 -13.96
N LEU A 146 1.66 -9.12 -13.40
CA LEU A 146 1.60 -9.52 -11.99
C LEU A 146 2.58 -10.64 -11.64
N LEU A 147 2.79 -11.61 -12.54
CA LEU A 147 3.77 -12.68 -12.32
C LEU A 147 5.21 -12.16 -12.45
N GLU A 148 5.47 -11.26 -13.39
CA GLU A 148 6.77 -10.60 -13.58
C GLU A 148 7.17 -9.86 -12.30
N GLU A 149 6.35 -8.92 -11.82
CA GLU A 149 6.59 -8.16 -10.58
C GLU A 149 6.78 -9.10 -9.35
N ALA A 150 6.01 -10.20 -9.29
CA ALA A 150 6.18 -11.16 -8.21
C ALA A 150 7.53 -11.90 -8.28
N TYR A 151 8.06 -12.15 -9.46
CA TYR A 151 9.39 -12.75 -9.63
C TYR A 151 10.51 -11.75 -9.38
N GLU A 152 10.37 -10.50 -9.80
CA GLU A 152 11.33 -9.43 -9.54
C GLU A 152 11.44 -9.16 -8.03
N LEU A 153 10.30 -9.09 -7.33
CA LEU A 153 10.29 -9.04 -5.87
C LEU A 153 10.96 -10.26 -5.22
N TYR A 154 10.70 -11.47 -5.74
CA TYR A 154 11.34 -12.67 -5.23
C TYR A 154 12.86 -12.63 -5.40
N ASP A 155 13.35 -12.14 -6.55
CA ASP A 155 14.78 -12.00 -6.82
C ASP A 155 15.40 -10.92 -5.94
N ALA A 156 14.78 -9.77 -5.75
CA ALA A 156 15.22 -8.72 -4.84
C ALA A 156 15.34 -9.21 -3.38
N ILE A 157 14.37 -10.00 -2.91
CA ILE A 157 14.41 -10.63 -1.56
C ILE A 157 15.58 -11.61 -1.46
N ARG A 158 15.81 -12.45 -2.47
CA ARG A 158 16.89 -13.42 -2.51
C ARG A 158 18.25 -12.75 -2.47
N ASP A 159 18.38 -11.65 -3.20
CA ASP A 159 19.65 -10.90 -3.32
C ASP A 159 19.88 -9.99 -2.11
N ALA A 160 18.92 -9.96 -1.17
CA ALA A 160 18.94 -9.16 0.06
C ALA A 160 19.16 -7.66 -0.21
N ASP A 161 18.57 -7.13 -1.28
CA ASP A 161 18.63 -5.72 -1.66
C ASP A 161 17.36 -4.99 -1.15
N PRO A 162 17.46 -4.22 -0.06
CA PRO A 162 16.29 -3.56 0.53
C PRO A 162 15.73 -2.43 -0.35
N GLU A 163 16.53 -1.83 -1.23
CA GLU A 163 16.06 -0.78 -2.14
C GLU A 163 15.23 -1.41 -3.26
N ALA A 164 15.72 -2.47 -3.89
CA ALA A 164 14.99 -3.25 -4.87
C ALA A 164 13.72 -3.87 -4.24
N VAL A 165 13.78 -4.46 -3.05
CA VAL A 165 12.58 -4.98 -2.36
C VAL A 165 11.52 -3.90 -2.17
N ARG A 166 11.91 -2.66 -1.86
CA ARG A 166 10.94 -1.55 -1.71
C ARG A 166 10.32 -1.16 -3.05
N GLU A 167 11.11 -1.12 -4.12
CA GLU A 167 10.66 -0.82 -5.47
C GLU A 167 9.66 -1.89 -5.94
N GLU A 168 10.05 -3.15 -5.92
CA GLU A 168 9.21 -4.26 -6.39
C GLU A 168 7.94 -4.47 -5.56
N LEU A 169 7.96 -4.17 -4.25
CA LEU A 169 6.75 -4.09 -3.44
C LEU A 169 5.81 -3.00 -3.94
N GLY A 170 6.34 -1.90 -4.46
CA GLY A 170 5.58 -0.83 -5.09
C GLY A 170 4.87 -1.32 -6.36
N ASP A 171 5.56 -2.11 -7.20
CA ASP A 171 5.01 -2.64 -8.46
C ASP A 171 3.98 -3.75 -8.21
N VAL A 172 4.18 -4.60 -7.22
CA VAL A 172 3.13 -5.51 -6.75
C VAL A 172 1.91 -4.74 -6.22
N LEU A 173 2.11 -3.64 -5.47
CA LEU A 173 1.01 -2.78 -5.01
C LEU A 173 0.31 -2.10 -6.19
N LEU A 174 1.04 -1.65 -7.21
CA LEU A 174 0.46 -1.13 -8.46
C LEU A 174 -0.51 -2.14 -9.07
N GLN A 175 -0.12 -3.42 -9.19
CA GLN A 175 -1.00 -4.47 -9.71
C GLN A 175 -2.28 -4.59 -8.87
N VAL A 176 -2.17 -4.57 -7.54
CA VAL A 176 -3.34 -4.64 -6.65
C VAL A 176 -4.28 -3.46 -6.88
N VAL A 177 -3.76 -2.23 -6.90
CA VAL A 177 -4.56 -1.02 -7.08
C VAL A 177 -5.20 -0.97 -8.47
N LEU A 178 -4.44 -1.33 -9.53
CA LEU A 178 -4.95 -1.33 -10.90
C LEU A 178 -6.03 -2.39 -11.11
N HIS A 179 -5.83 -3.61 -10.60
CA HIS A 179 -6.84 -4.66 -10.66
C HIS A 179 -8.13 -4.29 -9.91
N ALA A 180 -8.02 -3.68 -8.72
CA ALA A 180 -9.18 -3.18 -7.99
C ALA A 180 -9.91 -2.10 -8.78
N ARG A 181 -9.17 -1.14 -9.36
CA ARG A 181 -9.76 -0.06 -10.16
C ARG A 181 -10.46 -0.56 -11.42
N LEU A 182 -9.93 -1.60 -12.08
CA LEU A 182 -10.61 -2.26 -13.21
C LEU A 182 -11.92 -2.94 -12.75
N ALA A 183 -11.92 -3.56 -11.58
CA ALA A 183 -13.12 -4.23 -11.06
C ALA A 183 -14.26 -3.25 -10.75
N GLU A 184 -13.97 -2.02 -10.36
CA GLU A 184 -15.01 -0.99 -10.15
C GLU A 184 -15.82 -0.70 -11.43
N GLU A 185 -15.20 -0.87 -12.62
CA GLU A 185 -15.81 -0.64 -13.94
C GLU A 185 -16.34 -1.92 -14.60
N ALA A 186 -16.35 -3.06 -13.89
CA ALA A 186 -16.87 -4.31 -14.42
C ALA A 186 -18.29 -4.16 -14.96
N ALA A 187 -18.59 -4.76 -16.11
CA ALA A 187 -19.89 -4.66 -16.77
C ALA A 187 -21.00 -5.27 -15.91
N ASP A 188 -20.73 -6.45 -15.33
CA ASP A 188 -21.63 -7.06 -14.35
C ASP A 188 -21.40 -6.42 -12.97
N THR A 189 -22.45 -5.86 -12.41
CA THR A 189 -22.39 -5.20 -11.08
C THR A 189 -22.08 -6.18 -9.95
N SER A 190 -22.36 -7.47 -10.13
CA SER A 190 -22.03 -8.52 -9.15
C SER A 190 -20.53 -8.81 -9.06
N ASP A 191 -19.76 -8.44 -10.10
CA ASP A 191 -18.31 -8.62 -10.16
C ASP A 191 -17.54 -7.38 -9.69
N ARG A 192 -18.26 -6.30 -9.35
CA ARG A 192 -17.65 -5.05 -8.89
C ARG A 192 -17.16 -5.14 -7.48
N PHE A 193 -15.95 -4.69 -7.26
CA PHE A 193 -15.37 -4.45 -5.94
C PHE A 193 -14.36 -3.32 -6.00
N THR A 194 -14.06 -2.74 -4.87
CA THR A 194 -13.13 -1.63 -4.69
C THR A 194 -11.85 -2.10 -3.98
N LEU A 195 -10.85 -1.23 -3.92
CA LEU A 195 -9.67 -1.49 -3.09
C LEU A 195 -10.03 -1.60 -1.60
N ASP A 196 -11.05 -0.88 -1.14
CA ASP A 196 -11.53 -0.97 0.24
C ASP A 196 -12.13 -2.36 0.55
N ASP A 197 -12.83 -2.97 -0.42
CA ASP A 197 -13.32 -4.34 -0.29
C ASP A 197 -12.16 -5.34 -0.20
N VAL A 198 -11.14 -5.19 -1.05
CA VAL A 198 -9.93 -6.03 -1.01
C VAL A 198 -9.22 -5.91 0.34
N ALA A 199 -9.04 -4.69 0.84
CA ALA A 199 -8.42 -4.43 2.13
C ALA A 199 -9.27 -4.95 3.30
N GLY A 200 -10.60 -4.74 3.24
CA GLY A 200 -11.56 -5.23 4.23
C GLY A 200 -11.54 -6.76 4.34
N ASP A 201 -11.57 -7.45 3.22
CA ASP A 201 -11.47 -8.92 3.16
C ASP A 201 -10.15 -9.44 3.71
N LEU A 202 -9.04 -8.74 3.40
CA LEU A 202 -7.73 -9.07 3.97
C LEU A 202 -7.72 -8.92 5.48
N VAL A 203 -8.21 -7.80 6.01
CA VAL A 203 -8.30 -7.53 7.46
C VAL A 203 -9.16 -8.57 8.15
N ALA A 204 -10.38 -8.83 7.64
CA ALA A 204 -11.27 -9.84 8.20
C ALA A 204 -10.63 -11.24 8.22
N LYS A 205 -9.94 -11.61 7.14
CA LYS A 205 -9.17 -12.86 7.04
C LYS A 205 -8.04 -12.94 8.07
N LEU A 206 -7.25 -11.88 8.24
CA LEU A 206 -6.14 -11.85 9.19
C LEU A 206 -6.62 -11.94 10.63
N ILE A 207 -7.68 -11.19 11.01
CA ILE A 207 -8.28 -11.26 12.35
C ILE A 207 -8.77 -12.68 12.64
N ARG A 208 -9.54 -13.26 11.73
CA ARG A 208 -10.14 -14.57 11.89
C ARG A 208 -9.08 -15.68 11.99
N ARG A 209 -7.97 -15.58 11.25
CA ARG A 209 -6.91 -16.62 11.24
C ARG A 209 -5.87 -16.46 12.33
N ASN A 210 -5.91 -15.37 13.10
CA ASN A 210 -4.98 -15.12 14.19
C ASN A 210 -5.72 -14.89 15.53
N PRO A 211 -6.55 -15.85 15.98
CA PRO A 211 -7.34 -15.69 17.21
C PRO A 211 -6.47 -15.58 18.48
N HIS A 212 -5.22 -16.01 18.42
CA HIS A 212 -4.24 -15.82 19.49
C HIS A 212 -3.78 -14.36 19.67
N VAL A 213 -4.04 -13.49 18.68
CA VAL A 213 -3.73 -12.05 18.72
C VAL A 213 -5.00 -11.23 18.98
N PHE A 214 -6.12 -11.61 18.36
CA PHE A 214 -7.35 -10.83 18.33
C PHE A 214 -8.49 -11.39 19.20
N ALA A 215 -8.27 -12.58 19.82
CA ALA A 215 -9.19 -13.22 20.76
C ALA A 215 -8.39 -13.91 21.86
N ASP A 216 -9.07 -14.40 22.90
CA ASP A 216 -8.41 -15.02 24.08
C ASP A 216 -7.93 -16.47 23.85
N THR A 217 -7.48 -16.81 22.64
CA THR A 217 -6.99 -18.15 22.32
C THR A 217 -5.56 -18.32 22.81
N GLN A 218 -5.35 -19.25 23.73
CA GLN A 218 -4.01 -19.59 24.24
C GLN A 218 -3.28 -20.51 23.25
N VAL A 219 -1.99 -20.25 23.02
CA VAL A 219 -1.10 -21.07 22.18
C VAL A 219 0.20 -21.35 22.93
N GLY A 220 0.72 -22.55 22.82
CA GLY A 220 1.96 -22.98 23.50
C GLY A 220 3.23 -22.61 22.72
N GLY A 221 3.12 -22.24 21.44
CA GLY A 221 4.28 -21.90 20.61
C GLY A 221 3.93 -21.69 19.14
N ILE A 222 4.97 -21.53 18.32
CA ILE A 222 4.84 -21.27 16.87
C ILE A 222 4.13 -22.42 16.15
N ASP A 223 4.39 -23.65 16.53
CA ASP A 223 3.79 -24.83 15.91
C ASP A 223 2.27 -24.86 16.13
N ASP A 224 1.79 -24.48 17.31
CA ASP A 224 0.37 -24.36 17.59
C ASP A 224 -0.29 -23.22 16.78
N ILE A 225 0.43 -22.12 16.58
CA ILE A 225 -0.05 -21.01 15.74
C ILE A 225 -0.25 -21.50 14.30
N ILE A 226 0.75 -22.21 13.75
CA ILE A 226 0.69 -22.75 12.39
C ILE A 226 -0.44 -23.75 12.25
N ALA A 227 -0.59 -24.67 13.22
CA ALA A 227 -1.64 -25.69 13.23
C ALA A 227 -3.04 -25.05 13.28
N ASN A 228 -3.26 -24.09 14.18
CA ASN A 228 -4.52 -23.35 14.31
C ASN A 228 -4.87 -22.58 13.03
N TRP A 229 -3.89 -21.86 12.46
CA TRP A 229 -4.09 -21.11 11.22
C TRP A 229 -4.52 -22.01 10.04
N GLU A 230 -3.89 -23.17 9.91
CA GLU A 230 -4.25 -24.13 8.86
C GLU A 230 -5.61 -24.80 9.13
N GLN A 231 -5.94 -25.09 10.39
CA GLN A 231 -7.24 -25.64 10.76
C GLN A 231 -8.38 -24.65 10.42
N ILE A 232 -8.22 -23.38 10.77
CA ILE A 232 -9.18 -22.33 10.44
C ILE A 232 -9.32 -22.19 8.92
N LYS A 233 -8.21 -22.16 8.18
CA LYS A 233 -8.20 -22.08 6.73
C LYS A 233 -8.87 -23.30 6.05
N GLN A 234 -8.80 -24.48 6.65
CA GLN A 234 -9.53 -25.67 6.16
C GLN A 234 -11.03 -25.54 6.40
N ALA A 235 -11.44 -25.05 7.58
CA ALA A 235 -12.83 -24.86 7.94
C ALA A 235 -13.54 -23.79 7.08
N GLU A 236 -12.81 -22.75 6.64
CA GLU A 236 -13.34 -21.68 5.78
C GLU A 236 -13.75 -22.16 4.39
N LYS A 237 -13.11 -23.20 3.90
CA LYS A 237 -13.36 -23.72 2.54
C LYS A 237 -13.87 -25.13 2.64
N SER A 238 -15.16 -25.35 2.44
CA SER A 238 -15.72 -26.67 2.20
C SER A 238 -15.14 -27.24 0.91
N ARG A 239 -14.00 -27.94 1.01
CA ARG A 239 -13.32 -28.54 -0.14
C ARG A 239 -13.79 -29.97 -0.32
N GLY A 240 -14.14 -30.32 -1.57
CA GLY A 240 -14.46 -31.69 -1.92
C GLY A 240 -13.22 -32.60 -1.95
N SER A 241 -12.03 -32.02 -2.14
CA SER A 241 -10.75 -32.73 -2.22
C SER A 241 -9.63 -31.99 -1.48
N ALA A 242 -8.66 -32.71 -0.95
CA ALA A 242 -7.45 -32.15 -0.34
C ALA A 242 -6.66 -31.24 -1.29
N VAL A 243 -6.74 -31.46 -2.59
CA VAL A 243 -6.02 -30.71 -3.64
C VAL A 243 -6.80 -29.52 -4.19
N ASP A 244 -8.06 -29.33 -3.81
CA ASP A 244 -8.85 -28.20 -4.29
C ASP A 244 -8.26 -26.85 -3.90
N GLY A 245 -8.33 -25.85 -4.81
CA GLY A 245 -7.85 -24.49 -4.61
C GLY A 245 -6.33 -24.38 -4.50
N VAL A 246 -5.59 -25.32 -5.08
CA VAL A 246 -4.17 -25.14 -5.40
C VAL A 246 -4.06 -24.31 -6.69
N ALA A 247 -3.21 -23.28 -6.70
CA ALA A 247 -2.94 -22.51 -7.90
C ALA A 247 -2.18 -23.40 -8.89
N LEU A 248 -2.81 -23.70 -10.05
CA LEU A 248 -2.27 -24.65 -11.03
C LEU A 248 -1.19 -24.04 -11.92
N SER A 249 -1.11 -22.71 -11.99
CA SER A 249 -0.17 -21.97 -12.85
C SER A 249 1.20 -21.74 -12.21
N GLN A 250 1.42 -22.19 -10.96
CA GLN A 250 2.74 -22.06 -10.32
C GLN A 250 3.78 -22.96 -11.00
N PRO A 251 5.11 -22.71 -10.83
CA PRO A 251 6.17 -23.57 -11.38
C PRO A 251 5.97 -25.04 -11.04
N ALA A 252 6.23 -25.94 -11.99
CA ALA A 252 5.81 -27.34 -11.91
C ALA A 252 6.39 -28.11 -10.70
N LEU A 253 7.64 -27.83 -10.32
CA LEU A 253 8.23 -28.47 -9.16
C LEU A 253 7.59 -27.96 -7.85
N ALA A 254 7.32 -26.65 -7.76
CA ALA A 254 6.59 -26.04 -6.64
C ALA A 254 5.14 -26.57 -6.57
N LEU A 255 4.45 -26.70 -7.69
CA LEU A 255 3.12 -27.29 -7.76
C LEU A 255 3.12 -28.71 -7.24
N THR A 256 4.08 -29.55 -7.71
CA THR A 256 4.21 -30.95 -7.27
C THR A 256 4.46 -31.03 -5.76
N ALA A 257 5.41 -30.29 -5.23
CA ALA A 257 5.70 -30.23 -3.79
C ALA A 257 4.45 -29.80 -2.99
N LYS A 258 3.69 -28.81 -3.49
CA LYS A 258 2.46 -28.34 -2.85
C LYS A 258 1.36 -29.42 -2.81
N LEU A 259 1.23 -30.19 -3.86
CA LEU A 259 0.28 -31.31 -3.93
C LEU A 259 0.67 -32.42 -2.97
N LEU A 260 1.94 -32.83 -2.95
CA LEU A 260 2.48 -33.82 -2.01
C LEU A 260 2.22 -33.41 -0.56
N HIS A 261 2.54 -32.20 -0.21
CA HIS A 261 2.31 -31.63 1.13
C HIS A 261 0.83 -31.67 1.55
N ARG A 262 -0.08 -31.36 0.60
CA ARG A 262 -1.52 -31.41 0.84
C ARG A 262 -2.05 -32.83 1.04
N VAL A 263 -1.58 -33.76 0.24
CA VAL A 263 -1.94 -35.18 0.30
C VAL A 263 -1.45 -35.77 1.63
N ALA A 264 -0.18 -35.54 1.98
CA ALA A 264 0.41 -36.01 3.23
C ALA A 264 -0.35 -35.46 4.46
N ARG A 265 -0.68 -34.16 4.46
CA ARG A 265 -1.44 -33.54 5.55
C ARG A 265 -2.86 -34.09 5.68
N ALA A 266 -3.48 -34.52 4.58
CA ALA A 266 -4.79 -35.15 4.59
C ALA A 266 -4.74 -36.64 5.02
N GLY A 267 -3.54 -37.16 5.31
CA GLY A 267 -3.34 -38.57 5.67
C GLY A 267 -3.65 -39.53 4.52
N LEU A 268 -3.63 -39.04 3.28
CA LEU A 268 -3.94 -39.83 2.10
C LEU A 268 -2.70 -40.54 1.60
N THR A 269 -2.88 -41.79 1.17
CA THR A 269 -1.89 -42.50 0.36
C THR A 269 -2.43 -42.69 -1.03
N VAL A 270 -1.69 -42.20 -2.03
CA VAL A 270 -2.11 -42.23 -3.44
C VAL A 270 -1.15 -43.17 -4.19
N ASP A 271 -1.72 -44.19 -4.79
CA ASP A 271 -0.98 -45.01 -5.76
C ASP A 271 -1.00 -44.32 -7.11
N PHE A 272 0.12 -43.71 -7.46
CA PHE A 272 0.24 -42.91 -8.69
C PHE A 272 1.61 -43.12 -9.35
N THR A 273 1.56 -43.47 -10.59
CA THR A 273 2.74 -43.56 -11.47
C THR A 273 2.51 -42.68 -12.71
N PRO A 274 3.33 -41.64 -12.94
CA PRO A 274 3.23 -40.84 -14.14
C PRO A 274 3.45 -41.70 -15.40
N ALA A 275 2.65 -41.44 -16.45
CA ALA A 275 2.74 -42.17 -17.71
C ALA A 275 4.00 -41.83 -18.54
N ASP A 276 4.43 -40.58 -18.48
CA ASP A 276 5.64 -40.11 -19.16
C ASP A 276 6.89 -40.43 -18.31
N PRO A 277 7.93 -41.11 -18.89
CA PRO A 277 9.13 -41.47 -18.15
C PRO A 277 9.93 -40.27 -17.59
N LEU A 278 9.99 -39.15 -18.32
CA LEU A 278 10.66 -37.95 -17.85
C LEU A 278 9.87 -37.31 -16.71
N GLY A 279 8.54 -37.21 -16.86
CA GLY A 279 7.65 -36.75 -15.81
C GLY A 279 7.75 -37.60 -14.55
N ALA A 280 7.85 -38.94 -14.68
CA ALA A 280 8.05 -39.84 -13.56
C ALA A 280 9.38 -39.61 -12.84
N ALA A 281 10.48 -39.40 -13.57
CA ALA A 281 11.78 -39.09 -12.99
C ALA A 281 11.78 -37.75 -12.23
N LEU A 282 11.22 -36.69 -12.82
CA LEU A 282 11.10 -35.38 -12.19
C LEU A 282 10.22 -35.44 -10.95
N PHE A 283 9.08 -36.15 -11.01
CA PHE A 283 8.18 -36.33 -9.87
C PHE A 283 8.89 -37.07 -8.71
N ALA A 284 9.64 -38.13 -9.01
CA ALA A 284 10.41 -38.85 -8.02
C ALA A 284 11.48 -38.00 -7.32
N LEU A 285 12.14 -37.09 -8.06
CA LEU A 285 13.10 -36.14 -7.51
C LEU A 285 12.42 -35.15 -6.54
N VAL A 286 11.21 -34.67 -6.86
CA VAL A 286 10.45 -33.78 -5.96
C VAL A 286 10.01 -34.55 -4.70
N VAL A 287 9.57 -35.81 -4.82
CA VAL A 287 9.24 -36.68 -3.66
C VAL A 287 10.45 -36.86 -2.74
N GLU A 288 11.64 -37.12 -3.31
CA GLU A 288 12.86 -37.26 -2.53
C GLU A 288 13.30 -35.95 -1.88
N ALA A 289 13.16 -34.81 -2.57
CA ALA A 289 13.41 -33.49 -2.02
C ALA A 289 12.48 -33.19 -0.83
N ASP A 290 11.18 -33.45 -0.97
CA ASP A 290 10.18 -33.27 0.09
C ASP A 290 10.52 -34.15 1.32
N ARG A 291 10.85 -35.44 1.12
CA ARG A 291 11.25 -36.36 2.18
C ARG A 291 12.49 -35.90 2.95
N THR A 292 13.40 -35.20 2.28
CA THR A 292 14.67 -34.72 2.88
C THR A 292 14.57 -33.27 3.34
N GLY A 293 13.37 -32.64 3.29
CA GLY A 293 13.14 -31.25 3.69
C GLY A 293 13.82 -30.22 2.77
N ARG A 294 14.06 -30.58 1.50
CA ARG A 294 14.68 -29.71 0.50
C ARG A 294 13.63 -29.15 -0.44
N ASP A 295 13.83 -27.91 -0.88
CA ASP A 295 13.03 -27.28 -1.90
C ASP A 295 13.59 -27.61 -3.30
N ALA A 296 12.83 -28.40 -4.09
CA ALA A 296 13.25 -28.84 -5.42
C ALA A 296 13.28 -27.69 -6.43
N GLU A 297 12.34 -26.74 -6.34
CA GLU A 297 12.28 -25.56 -7.20
C GLU A 297 13.49 -24.65 -6.96
N ALA A 298 13.78 -24.33 -5.70
CA ALA A 298 14.93 -23.53 -5.33
C ALA A 298 16.26 -24.22 -5.72
N ALA A 299 16.37 -25.54 -5.56
CA ALA A 299 17.57 -26.28 -5.93
C ALA A 299 17.83 -26.26 -7.44
N LEU A 300 16.80 -26.46 -8.27
CA LEU A 300 16.94 -26.40 -9.74
C LEU A 300 17.23 -24.97 -10.20
N ARG A 301 16.59 -23.97 -9.62
CA ARG A 301 16.85 -22.55 -9.89
C ARG A 301 18.30 -22.18 -9.60
N ALA A 302 18.83 -22.58 -8.45
CA ALA A 302 20.24 -22.37 -8.09
C ALA A 302 21.20 -23.01 -9.10
N ALA A 303 20.90 -24.22 -9.58
CA ALA A 303 21.70 -24.88 -10.62
C ALA A 303 21.64 -24.13 -11.96
N ALA A 304 20.46 -23.64 -12.36
CA ALA A 304 20.30 -22.86 -13.58
C ALA A 304 21.08 -21.53 -13.53
N LEU A 305 21.05 -20.81 -12.39
CA LEU A 305 21.83 -19.60 -12.18
C LEU A 305 23.35 -19.89 -12.22
N ALA A 306 23.79 -20.96 -11.57
CA ALA A 306 25.20 -21.38 -11.64
C ALA A 306 25.64 -21.73 -13.06
N TYR A 307 24.74 -22.33 -13.86
CA TYR A 307 25.00 -22.61 -15.28
C TYR A 307 25.11 -21.32 -16.09
N MET A 308 24.21 -20.36 -15.85
CA MET A 308 24.25 -19.03 -16.48
C MET A 308 25.61 -18.32 -16.18
N ASP A 309 26.09 -18.38 -14.93
CA ASP A 309 27.38 -17.81 -14.56
C ASP A 309 28.57 -18.55 -15.18
N ALA A 310 28.46 -19.85 -15.42
CA ALA A 310 29.45 -20.59 -16.16
C ALA A 310 29.53 -20.13 -17.63
N VAL A 311 28.38 -19.96 -18.29
CA VAL A 311 28.30 -19.42 -19.66
C VAL A 311 28.96 -18.06 -19.75
N ARG A 312 28.63 -17.14 -18.82
CA ARG A 312 29.23 -15.77 -18.81
C ARG A 312 30.77 -15.77 -18.62
N ARG A 313 31.30 -16.77 -17.96
CA ARG A 313 32.76 -16.89 -17.82
C ARG A 313 33.46 -17.42 -19.07
N ASP A 314 32.74 -18.16 -19.90
CA ASP A 314 33.29 -18.78 -21.12
C ASP A 314 33.09 -17.86 -22.37
N GLU A 315 32.25 -16.81 -22.27
CA GLU A 315 32.09 -15.73 -23.27
C GLU A 315 33.18 -14.64 -23.14
#